data_9457bcfe3a331a5064a000609653a672
#
_entry.id   9457bcfe3a331a5064a000609653a672
#
_cell.length_a   1.000
_cell.length_b   1.000
_cell.length_c   1.000
_cell.angle_alpha   90.00
_cell.angle_beta   90.00
_cell.angle_gamma   90.00
#
_symmetry.space_group_name_H-M   'P 1'
#
loop_
_entity.id
_entity.type
_entity.pdbx_description
1 polymer ?
#
loop_
_entity_poly.entity_id
_entity_poly.type
_entity_poly.pdbx_seq_one_letter_code
_entity_poly.pdbx_strand_id
1 'polypeptide(L)'
;MRRREFMALLGAAAVFPVSARGQERAPWQSMPSVGVLTGNVAGDPGAQMRVDAFQQGLADRGWIANQNYRLEIRWPGPNPARQKLEALELVATMPDVLFATSTGTTRALRDATQRIPIVFVGLSDPVGTGLVANLARPTGNLTGFSLYEHSMSGKWLSLLKDMVPGMTHAAVLFNPDSAPYAPFYIDAAHQMEGRLGMKIAGASVRSGADIAGVIEAAARNGAGLVVLPDGGFFGAQSAMTIPLLAQRRVAAIFAVRFYAANGGLMSYGADLTQQFRDGAGYVDRILRGADIRTLPVQFASKFELVINMKAANALGLTVPSRLLMEAELIE
;
A
#
# COMPACT_ATOMS: atom_id res chain seq x y z
N MET A 1 28.27 87.67 10.89
CA MET A 1 27.58 87.54 12.19
C MET A 1 26.52 86.47 12.02
N ARG A 2 26.75 85.50 12.74
CA ARG A 2 26.00 84.44 13.42
C ARG A 2 25.22 83.39 12.59
N ARG A 3 25.93 82.36 12.32
CA ARG A 3 25.46 80.96 12.11
C ARG A 3 24.56 80.53 13.28
N ARG A 4 23.25 80.68 13.21
CA ARG A 4 22.40 80.08 14.27
C ARG A 4 20.89 79.98 13.94
N GLU A 5 20.46 80.04 12.68
CA GLU A 5 19.04 79.90 12.34
C GLU A 5 18.75 78.96 11.18
N PHE A 6 19.54 77.90 11.02
CA PHE A 6 19.35 76.94 9.92
C PHE A 6 19.27 75.47 10.41
N MET A 7 18.71 75.29 11.62
CA MET A 7 18.56 73.97 12.19
C MET A 7 17.25 73.82 12.93
N ALA A 8 16.10 73.99 12.26
CA ALA A 8 14.77 73.75 12.85
C ALA A 8 13.71 73.43 11.83
N LEU A 9 14.02 72.56 10.83
CA LEU A 9 13.02 72.02 9.88
C LEU A 9 13.41 70.63 9.37
N LEU A 10 13.83 69.74 10.26
CA LEU A 10 14.03 68.31 9.96
C LEU A 10 13.66 67.52 11.20
N GLY A 11 12.42 67.08 11.31
CA GLY A 11 12.00 66.25 12.42
C GLY A 11 10.50 65.99 12.54
N ALA A 12 9.86 65.52 11.49
CA ALA A 12 8.57 64.86 11.63
C ALA A 12 8.37 63.86 10.46
N ALA A 13 9.30 62.90 10.32
CA ALA A 13 9.00 61.68 9.62
C ALA A 13 8.14 60.84 10.55
N ALA A 14 6.82 60.92 10.40
CA ALA A 14 5.88 60.01 11.05
C ALA A 14 6.20 58.59 10.58
N VAL A 15 6.87 57.82 11.43
CA VAL A 15 6.98 56.37 11.29
C VAL A 15 5.58 55.80 11.53
N PHE A 16 4.83 55.63 10.45
CA PHE A 16 3.66 54.78 10.49
C PHE A 16 4.17 53.34 10.69
N PRO A 17 3.77 52.67 11.76
CA PRO A 17 4.03 51.25 11.82
C PRO A 17 3.28 50.61 10.67
N VAL A 18 4.01 50.13 9.67
CA VAL A 18 3.47 49.18 8.70
C VAL A 18 3.12 47.95 9.51
N SER A 19 1.89 47.92 10.02
CA SER A 19 1.29 46.68 10.51
C SER A 19 1.37 45.73 9.33
N ALA A 20 2.32 44.80 9.37
CA ALA A 20 2.31 43.63 8.52
C ALA A 20 0.97 42.92 8.84
N ARG A 21 -0.10 43.34 8.16
CA ARG A 21 -1.30 42.52 8.07
C ARG A 21 -0.84 41.23 7.44
N GLY A 22 -0.64 40.23 8.29
CA GLY A 22 -0.56 38.87 7.81
C GLY A 22 -1.75 38.72 6.87
N GLN A 23 -1.49 38.38 5.61
CA GLN A 23 -2.54 38.07 4.67
C GLN A 23 -3.39 37.00 5.37
N GLU A 24 -4.59 37.38 5.84
CA GLU A 24 -5.59 36.41 6.27
C GLU A 24 -5.80 35.50 5.07
N ARG A 25 -5.34 34.27 5.18
CA ARG A 25 -5.62 33.25 4.18
C ARG A 25 -7.14 33.19 4.02
N ALA A 26 -7.60 33.23 2.79
CA ALA A 26 -9.02 33.07 2.50
C ALA A 26 -9.52 31.79 3.21
N PRO A 27 -10.75 31.73 3.74
CA PRO A 27 -11.24 30.60 4.55
C PRO A 27 -11.00 29.21 3.93
N TRP A 28 -11.02 29.13 2.60
CA TRP A 28 -10.70 27.92 1.84
C TRP A 28 -9.17 27.60 1.79
N GLN A 29 -8.28 28.57 2.03
CA GLN A 29 -6.83 28.36 2.15
C GLN A 29 -6.38 27.93 3.54
N SER A 30 -7.25 28.07 4.55
CA SER A 30 -7.02 27.63 5.93
C SER A 30 -7.53 26.22 6.21
N MET A 31 -8.25 25.61 5.25
CA MET A 31 -8.82 24.27 5.41
C MET A 31 -7.72 23.23 5.28
N PRO A 32 -7.52 22.34 6.27
CA PRO A 32 -6.56 21.24 6.15
C PRO A 32 -6.76 20.43 4.88
N SER A 33 -5.67 19.89 4.36
CA SER A 33 -5.69 19.17 3.09
C SER A 33 -4.93 17.84 3.17
N VAL A 34 -5.52 16.81 2.57
CA VAL A 34 -4.96 15.47 2.50
C VAL A 34 -4.81 15.07 1.03
N GLY A 35 -3.59 14.75 0.64
CA GLY A 35 -3.29 14.20 -0.68
C GLY A 35 -3.14 12.69 -0.64
N VAL A 36 -3.90 11.96 -1.43
CA VAL A 36 -3.84 10.48 -1.54
C VAL A 36 -3.22 10.08 -2.86
N LEU A 37 -2.18 9.27 -2.81
CA LEU A 37 -1.58 8.65 -4.00
C LEU A 37 -1.79 7.13 -3.95
N THR A 38 -2.61 6.61 -4.87
CA THR A 38 -2.92 5.18 -4.90
C THR A 38 -1.99 4.42 -5.86
N GLY A 39 -1.77 3.12 -5.60
CA GLY A 39 -1.11 2.23 -6.55
C GLY A 39 -2.04 1.63 -7.59
N ASN A 40 -3.34 1.88 -7.49
CA ASN A 40 -4.39 1.32 -8.33
C ASN A 40 -4.84 2.32 -9.40
N VAL A 41 -5.52 1.81 -10.42
CA VAL A 41 -6.20 2.64 -11.43
C VAL A 41 -7.57 3.11 -10.94
N ALA A 42 -8.01 4.24 -11.44
CA ALA A 42 -9.38 4.70 -11.20
C ALA A 42 -10.39 3.66 -11.70
N GLY A 43 -11.46 3.44 -10.92
CA GLY A 43 -12.50 2.46 -11.26
C GLY A 43 -12.20 1.02 -10.79
N ASP A 44 -11.06 0.75 -10.13
CA ASP A 44 -10.83 -0.51 -9.42
C ASP A 44 -11.77 -0.59 -8.19
N PRO A 45 -12.76 -1.52 -8.17
CA PRO A 45 -13.76 -1.56 -7.09
C PRO A 45 -13.15 -1.85 -5.72
N GLY A 46 -12.12 -2.71 -5.67
CA GLY A 46 -11.43 -3.04 -4.42
C GLY A 46 -10.63 -1.85 -3.88
N ALA A 47 -10.01 -1.06 -4.76
CA ALA A 47 -9.31 0.14 -4.37
C ALA A 47 -10.29 1.24 -3.92
N GLN A 48 -11.41 1.40 -4.61
CA GLN A 48 -12.45 2.36 -4.23
C GLN A 48 -12.99 2.04 -2.84
N MET A 49 -13.36 0.79 -2.57
CA MET A 49 -13.83 0.34 -1.25
C MET A 49 -12.84 0.67 -0.12
N ARG A 50 -11.53 0.53 -0.38
CA ARG A 50 -10.49 0.88 0.61
C ARG A 50 -10.37 2.39 0.82
N VAL A 51 -10.44 3.17 -0.27
CA VAL A 51 -10.45 4.64 -0.16
C VAL A 51 -11.71 5.14 0.57
N ASP A 52 -12.86 4.53 0.32
CA ASP A 52 -14.10 4.82 1.04
C ASP A 52 -13.96 4.50 2.54
N ALA A 53 -13.30 3.39 2.88
CA ALA A 53 -13.00 3.05 4.27
C ALA A 53 -12.05 4.05 4.95
N PHE A 54 -11.08 4.60 4.22
CA PHE A 54 -10.23 5.70 4.69
C PHE A 54 -11.04 6.95 4.95
N GLN A 55 -11.89 7.37 4.01
CA GLN A 55 -12.76 8.53 4.17
C GLN A 55 -13.74 8.35 5.32
N GLN A 56 -14.33 7.16 5.47
CA GLN A 56 -15.20 6.84 6.61
C GLN A 56 -14.41 6.91 7.92
N GLY A 57 -13.19 6.39 7.96
CA GLY A 57 -12.32 6.49 9.13
C GLY A 57 -11.98 7.93 9.53
N LEU A 58 -11.87 8.85 8.57
CA LEU A 58 -11.77 10.28 8.82
C LEU A 58 -13.11 10.88 9.30
N ALA A 59 -14.22 10.50 8.68
CA ALA A 59 -15.56 10.98 9.05
C ALA A 59 -15.93 10.58 10.49
N ASP A 60 -15.60 9.37 10.92
CA ASP A 60 -15.79 8.87 12.29
C ASP A 60 -15.02 9.71 13.33
N ARG A 61 -14.02 10.48 12.88
CA ARG A 61 -13.18 11.40 13.69
C ARG A 61 -13.56 12.87 13.52
N GLY A 62 -14.64 13.13 12.78
CA GLY A 62 -15.18 14.47 12.57
C GLY A 62 -14.64 15.20 11.34
N TRP A 63 -13.86 14.53 10.47
CA TRP A 63 -13.35 15.11 9.24
C TRP A 63 -14.28 14.78 8.07
N ILE A 64 -14.98 15.80 7.54
CA ILE A 64 -15.92 15.67 6.42
C ILE A 64 -15.31 16.34 5.19
N ALA A 65 -15.09 15.57 4.13
CA ALA A 65 -14.50 16.08 2.90
C ALA A 65 -15.32 17.25 2.32
N ASN A 66 -14.62 18.29 1.88
CA ASN A 66 -15.18 19.55 1.35
C ASN A 66 -16.00 20.38 2.36
N GLN A 67 -16.04 20.00 3.64
CA GLN A 67 -16.65 20.80 4.71
C GLN A 67 -15.59 21.36 5.64
N ASN A 68 -14.69 20.52 6.18
CA ASN A 68 -13.66 20.93 7.11
C ASN A 68 -12.26 20.41 6.76
N TYR A 69 -12.11 19.63 5.68
CA TYR A 69 -10.82 19.34 5.04
C TYR A 69 -11.00 19.12 3.53
N ARG A 70 -9.92 19.32 2.77
CA ARG A 70 -9.84 19.03 1.33
C ARG A 70 -9.19 17.68 1.12
N LEU A 71 -9.75 16.89 0.20
CA LEU A 71 -9.20 15.60 -0.19
C LEU A 71 -8.90 15.60 -1.68
N GLU A 72 -7.66 15.31 -2.03
CA GLU A 72 -7.24 15.11 -3.41
C GLU A 72 -6.71 13.68 -3.58
N ILE A 73 -7.27 12.95 -4.54
CA ILE A 73 -6.91 11.55 -4.79
C ILE A 73 -6.36 11.40 -6.20
N ARG A 74 -5.17 10.82 -6.31
CA ARG A 74 -4.50 10.51 -7.57
C ARG A 74 -4.43 9.00 -7.81
N TRP A 75 -4.71 8.59 -9.04
CA TRP A 75 -4.83 7.20 -9.46
C TRP A 75 -3.84 6.84 -10.58
N PRO A 76 -2.52 6.91 -10.37
CA PRO A 76 -1.52 6.62 -11.40
C PRO A 76 -1.50 5.16 -11.87
N GLY A 77 -2.06 4.24 -11.07
CA GLY A 77 -1.91 2.82 -11.31
C GLY A 77 -0.52 2.29 -10.95
N PRO A 78 -0.17 1.07 -11.40
CA PRO A 78 1.07 0.41 -11.03
C PRO A 78 2.32 0.91 -11.77
N ASN A 79 2.17 1.89 -12.68
CA ASN A 79 3.29 2.41 -13.48
C ASN A 79 4.19 3.34 -12.65
N PRO A 80 5.48 3.01 -12.41
CA PRO A 80 6.36 3.82 -11.55
C PRO A 80 6.61 5.24 -12.06
N ALA A 81 6.68 5.44 -13.39
CA ALA A 81 6.91 6.77 -13.97
C ALA A 81 5.70 7.69 -13.74
N ARG A 82 4.48 7.15 -13.90
CA ARG A 82 3.25 7.89 -13.57
C ARG A 82 3.15 8.19 -12.08
N GLN A 83 3.47 7.22 -11.22
CA GLN A 83 3.48 7.42 -9.76
C GLN A 83 4.43 8.55 -9.36
N LYS A 84 5.63 8.61 -9.98
CA LYS A 84 6.59 9.69 -9.73
C LYS A 84 6.06 11.06 -10.20
N LEU A 85 5.48 11.13 -11.40
CA LEU A 85 4.92 12.37 -11.94
C LEU A 85 3.79 12.88 -11.04
N GLU A 86 2.82 12.04 -10.75
CA GLU A 86 1.65 12.40 -9.94
C GLU A 86 2.00 12.69 -8.47
N ALA A 87 3.07 12.08 -7.95
CA ALA A 87 3.62 12.43 -6.63
C ALA A 87 4.17 13.86 -6.60
N LEU A 88 4.93 14.27 -7.62
CA LEU A 88 5.46 15.63 -7.74
C LEU A 88 4.34 16.67 -7.87
N GLU A 89 3.34 16.39 -8.69
CA GLU A 89 2.18 17.28 -8.86
C GLU A 89 1.36 17.38 -7.54
N LEU A 90 1.14 16.26 -6.85
CA LEU A 90 0.41 16.24 -5.58
C LEU A 90 1.17 17.01 -4.49
N VAL A 91 2.49 16.84 -4.40
CA VAL A 91 3.34 17.58 -3.46
C VAL A 91 3.33 19.10 -3.77
N ALA A 92 3.26 19.49 -5.05
CA ALA A 92 3.19 20.89 -5.45
C ALA A 92 1.91 21.61 -4.97
N THR A 93 0.82 20.87 -4.69
CA THR A 93 -0.40 21.42 -4.05
C THR A 93 -0.22 21.73 -2.56
N MET A 94 0.93 21.35 -1.98
CA MET A 94 1.30 21.56 -0.57
C MET A 94 0.26 21.06 0.44
N PRO A 95 -0.14 19.78 0.39
CA PRO A 95 -1.07 19.24 1.36
C PRO A 95 -0.44 19.17 2.76
N ASP A 96 -1.28 19.20 3.80
CA ASP A 96 -0.83 19.10 5.19
C ASP A 96 -0.38 17.66 5.53
N VAL A 97 -0.98 16.66 4.88
CA VAL A 97 -0.64 15.23 5.02
C VAL A 97 -0.77 14.52 3.68
N LEU A 98 0.15 13.63 3.40
CA LEU A 98 0.10 12.71 2.27
C LEU A 98 -0.26 11.29 2.75
N PHE A 99 -1.04 10.58 1.95
CA PHE A 99 -1.43 9.21 2.21
C PHE A 99 -1.04 8.32 1.02
N ALA A 100 -0.19 7.33 1.26
CA ALA A 100 0.31 6.40 0.25
C ALA A 100 -0.28 5.00 0.45
N THR A 101 -0.61 4.29 -0.62
CA THR A 101 -1.33 3.01 -0.52
C THR A 101 -0.56 1.79 -1.02
N SER A 102 0.74 1.94 -1.28
CA SER A 102 1.62 0.85 -1.72
C SER A 102 3.10 1.22 -1.54
N THR A 103 3.99 0.25 -1.66
CA THR A 103 5.45 0.48 -1.64
C THR A 103 5.88 1.47 -2.73
N GLY A 104 5.35 1.35 -3.96
CA GLY A 104 5.69 2.23 -5.08
C GLY A 104 5.26 3.67 -4.84
N THR A 105 4.02 3.90 -4.41
CA THR A 105 3.51 5.25 -4.12
C THR A 105 4.18 5.88 -2.91
N THR A 106 4.51 5.09 -1.88
CA THR A 106 5.27 5.57 -0.72
C THR A 106 6.66 6.04 -1.14
N ARG A 107 7.35 5.27 -1.98
CA ARG A 107 8.66 5.66 -2.53
C ARG A 107 8.56 6.93 -3.36
N ALA A 108 7.58 7.02 -4.26
CA ALA A 108 7.38 8.19 -5.11
C ALA A 108 7.15 9.47 -4.30
N LEU A 109 6.31 9.41 -3.25
CA LEU A 109 6.06 10.55 -2.37
C LEU A 109 7.29 10.90 -1.52
N ARG A 110 8.00 9.91 -0.97
CA ARG A 110 9.23 10.14 -0.21
C ARG A 110 10.30 10.85 -1.04
N ASP A 111 10.44 10.45 -2.31
CA ASP A 111 11.42 11.05 -3.21
C ASP A 111 11.00 12.46 -3.64
N ALA A 112 9.69 12.77 -3.65
CA ALA A 112 9.14 14.08 -3.98
C ALA A 112 9.19 15.08 -2.81
N THR A 113 9.13 14.61 -1.55
CA THR A 113 9.15 15.51 -0.37
C THR A 113 9.81 14.87 0.85
N GLN A 114 10.58 15.68 1.60
CA GLN A 114 11.14 15.32 2.91
C GLN A 114 10.48 16.10 4.06
N ARG A 115 9.46 16.92 3.76
CA ARG A 115 8.85 17.85 4.73
C ARG A 115 7.42 17.50 5.07
N ILE A 116 6.60 17.21 4.03
CA ILE A 116 5.19 16.90 4.22
C ILE A 116 5.09 15.51 4.85
N PRO A 117 4.35 15.35 5.96
CA PRO A 117 4.10 14.05 6.57
C PRO A 117 3.48 13.05 5.58
N ILE A 118 3.97 11.83 5.57
CA ILE A 118 3.47 10.74 4.72
C ILE A 118 3.01 9.59 5.62
N VAL A 119 1.71 9.30 5.61
CA VAL A 119 1.15 8.10 6.22
C VAL A 119 1.00 7.04 5.12
N PHE A 120 1.63 5.90 5.29
CA PHE A 120 1.50 4.80 4.33
C PHE A 120 0.65 3.66 4.87
N VAL A 121 -0.04 2.98 3.97
CA VAL A 121 -0.68 1.68 4.16
C VAL A 121 -0.30 0.75 3.01
N GLY A 122 -0.46 -0.53 3.17
CA GLY A 122 -0.19 -1.46 2.07
C GLY A 122 1.29 -1.56 1.67
N LEU A 123 2.20 -1.12 2.52
CA LEU A 123 3.64 -1.21 2.29
C LEU A 123 4.17 -2.55 2.80
N SER A 124 4.93 -3.24 1.96
CA SER A 124 5.62 -4.47 2.33
C SER A 124 7.07 -4.19 2.68
N ASP A 125 7.54 -4.76 3.78
CA ASP A 125 8.91 -4.69 4.28
C ASP A 125 9.50 -3.26 4.30
N PRO A 126 9.01 -2.37 5.17
CA PRO A 126 9.45 -0.97 5.22
C PRO A 126 10.94 -0.80 5.55
N VAL A 127 11.54 -1.73 6.30
CA VAL A 127 12.96 -1.70 6.67
C VAL A 127 13.82 -2.25 5.54
N GLY A 128 13.51 -3.43 5.02
CA GLY A 128 14.27 -4.04 3.92
C GLY A 128 14.27 -3.19 2.64
N THR A 129 13.17 -2.47 2.38
CA THR A 129 13.10 -1.52 1.26
C THR A 129 13.84 -0.20 1.50
N GLY A 130 14.36 0.03 2.72
CA GLY A 130 15.05 1.27 3.10
C GLY A 130 14.13 2.49 3.20
N LEU A 131 12.81 2.30 3.27
CA LEU A 131 11.85 3.39 3.40
C LEU A 131 11.76 3.91 4.83
N VAL A 132 11.91 3.02 5.81
CA VAL A 132 11.89 3.35 7.23
C VAL A 132 13.10 2.70 7.90
N ALA A 133 13.89 3.48 8.63
CA ALA A 133 15.07 2.95 9.32
C ALA A 133 14.73 2.26 10.65
N ASN A 134 13.68 2.72 11.34
CA ASN A 134 13.26 2.21 12.65
C ASN A 134 11.73 2.24 12.75
N LEU A 135 11.13 1.08 13.02
CA LEU A 135 9.68 0.92 13.08
C LEU A 135 9.08 1.57 14.33
N ALA A 136 9.75 1.45 15.48
CA ALA A 136 9.25 1.98 16.75
C ALA A 136 9.35 3.51 16.83
N ARG A 137 10.36 4.09 16.19
CA ARG A 137 10.59 5.54 16.13
C ARG A 137 11.02 5.92 14.71
N PRO A 138 10.09 6.15 13.81
CA PRO A 138 10.38 6.55 12.44
C PRO A 138 11.20 7.85 12.45
N THR A 139 12.29 7.85 11.68
CA THR A 139 13.10 9.06 11.45
C THR A 139 12.71 9.65 10.11
N GLY A 140 12.44 10.94 10.05
CA GLY A 140 11.98 11.59 8.81
C GLY A 140 10.48 11.83 8.79
N ASN A 141 9.90 11.81 7.60
CA ASN A 141 8.51 12.19 7.37
C ASN A 141 7.57 11.02 7.00
N LEU A 142 7.97 9.77 7.30
CA LEU A 142 7.18 8.58 6.99
C LEU A 142 6.76 7.84 8.26
N THR A 143 5.48 7.45 8.33
CA THR A 143 4.95 6.46 9.27
C THR A 143 3.75 5.74 8.65
N GLY A 144 3.21 4.73 9.30
CA GLY A 144 2.00 4.06 8.80
C GLY A 144 1.90 2.59 9.18
N PHE A 145 1.32 1.81 8.27
CA PHE A 145 0.96 0.42 8.52
C PHE A 145 1.54 -0.49 7.44
N SER A 146 2.45 -1.39 7.86
CA SER A 146 3.02 -2.41 7.00
C SER A 146 2.07 -3.60 6.86
N LEU A 147 2.05 -4.21 5.68
CA LEU A 147 1.27 -5.41 5.43
C LEU A 147 1.94 -6.65 5.99
N TYR A 148 3.12 -6.94 5.47
CA TYR A 148 3.79 -8.22 5.67
C TYR A 148 5.28 -8.02 5.86
N GLU A 149 5.86 -8.92 6.63
CA GLU A 149 7.29 -9.20 6.63
C GLU A 149 7.59 -10.31 5.61
N HIS A 150 8.83 -10.39 5.14
CA HIS A 150 9.26 -11.41 4.18
C HIS A 150 9.10 -12.85 4.69
N SER A 151 9.09 -13.06 6.02
CA SER A 151 8.78 -14.34 6.68
C SER A 151 7.41 -14.92 6.29
N MET A 152 6.48 -14.08 5.82
CA MET A 152 5.16 -14.48 5.37
C MET A 152 5.19 -15.47 4.20
N SER A 153 6.26 -15.46 3.38
CA SER A 153 6.45 -16.45 2.32
C SER A 153 6.35 -17.88 2.82
N GLY A 154 6.89 -18.16 4.01
CA GLY A 154 6.81 -19.48 4.64
C GLY A 154 5.39 -19.88 4.99
N LYS A 155 4.55 -18.95 5.45
CA LYS A 155 3.14 -19.22 5.76
C LYS A 155 2.34 -19.49 4.49
N TRP A 156 2.50 -18.69 3.44
CA TRP A 156 1.82 -18.93 2.16
C TRP A 156 2.19 -20.27 1.55
N LEU A 157 3.49 -20.61 1.52
CA LEU A 157 3.95 -21.89 1.02
C LEU A 157 3.44 -23.08 1.85
N SER A 158 3.40 -22.94 3.18
CA SER A 158 2.85 -23.97 4.06
C SER A 158 1.35 -24.20 3.82
N LEU A 159 0.57 -23.12 3.70
CA LEU A 159 -0.87 -23.22 3.40
C LEU A 159 -1.12 -23.83 2.02
N LEU A 160 -0.30 -23.48 1.03
CA LEU A 160 -0.40 -24.04 -0.32
C LEU A 160 -0.03 -25.53 -0.33
N LYS A 161 0.99 -25.92 0.44
CA LYS A 161 1.39 -27.33 0.63
C LYS A 161 0.32 -28.13 1.38
N ASP A 162 -0.29 -27.53 2.41
CA ASP A 162 -1.41 -28.17 3.14
C ASP A 162 -2.61 -28.42 2.20
N MET A 163 -2.91 -27.46 1.32
CA MET A 163 -3.97 -27.58 0.30
C MET A 163 -3.66 -28.63 -0.76
N VAL A 164 -2.39 -28.78 -1.15
CA VAL A 164 -1.92 -29.71 -2.19
C VAL A 164 -0.73 -30.52 -1.65
N PRO A 165 -0.96 -31.55 -0.83
CA PRO A 165 0.13 -32.29 -0.14
C PRO A 165 1.16 -32.92 -1.09
N GLY A 166 0.75 -33.34 -2.29
CA GLY A 166 1.64 -33.93 -3.31
C GLY A 166 2.53 -32.92 -4.06
N MET A 167 2.38 -31.62 -3.81
CA MET A 167 3.14 -30.59 -4.53
C MET A 167 4.63 -30.64 -4.20
N THR A 168 5.47 -30.70 -5.21
CA THR A 168 6.94 -30.73 -5.10
C THR A 168 7.63 -29.47 -5.64
N HIS A 169 6.87 -28.60 -6.30
CA HIS A 169 7.40 -27.36 -6.88
C HIS A 169 6.45 -26.21 -6.61
N ALA A 170 7.00 -25.03 -6.34
CA ALA A 170 6.24 -23.79 -6.25
C ALA A 170 7.00 -22.63 -6.89
N ALA A 171 6.28 -21.62 -7.39
CA ALA A 171 6.89 -20.38 -7.83
C ALA A 171 6.30 -19.17 -7.11
N VAL A 172 7.17 -18.22 -6.76
CA VAL A 172 6.80 -16.92 -6.20
C VAL A 172 6.69 -15.94 -7.35
N LEU A 173 5.47 -15.56 -7.67
CA LEU A 173 5.13 -14.69 -8.79
C LEU A 173 5.14 -13.23 -8.34
N PHE A 174 5.89 -12.37 -9.04
CA PHE A 174 6.05 -10.96 -8.70
C PHE A 174 6.34 -10.09 -9.92
N ASN A 175 5.98 -8.82 -9.83
CA ASN A 175 6.43 -7.80 -10.78
C ASN A 175 7.58 -6.99 -10.14
N PRO A 176 8.80 -7.02 -10.70
CA PRO A 176 9.96 -6.35 -10.07
C PRO A 176 9.84 -4.82 -10.03
N ASP A 177 9.03 -4.23 -10.91
CA ASP A 177 8.85 -2.78 -10.97
C ASP A 177 7.92 -2.26 -9.86
N SER A 178 6.91 -3.06 -9.45
CA SER A 178 5.95 -2.73 -8.39
C SER A 178 6.25 -3.43 -7.05
N ALA A 179 7.02 -4.52 -7.05
CA ALA A 179 7.43 -5.28 -5.88
C ALA A 179 8.97 -5.37 -5.75
N PRO A 180 9.70 -4.26 -5.53
CA PRO A 180 11.16 -4.26 -5.40
C PRO A 180 11.66 -5.04 -4.17
N TYR A 181 10.78 -5.37 -3.24
CA TYR A 181 11.04 -6.20 -2.05
C TYR A 181 10.98 -7.71 -2.34
N ALA A 182 10.58 -8.15 -3.54
CA ALA A 182 10.42 -9.56 -3.88
C ALA A 182 11.66 -10.42 -3.57
N PRO A 183 12.91 -9.96 -3.77
CA PRO A 183 14.10 -10.77 -3.42
C PRO A 183 14.08 -11.25 -1.96
N PHE A 184 13.69 -10.42 -0.99
CA PHE A 184 13.63 -10.80 0.43
C PHE A 184 12.59 -11.92 0.68
N TYR A 185 11.46 -11.87 -0.03
CA TYR A 185 10.42 -12.90 0.06
C TYR A 185 10.85 -14.21 -0.59
N ILE A 186 11.59 -14.13 -1.69
CA ILE A 186 12.13 -15.30 -2.40
C ILE A 186 13.21 -15.97 -1.55
N ASP A 187 14.11 -15.20 -0.94
CA ASP A 187 15.15 -15.73 -0.05
C ASP A 187 14.52 -16.43 1.17
N ALA A 188 13.49 -15.82 1.78
CA ALA A 188 12.74 -16.45 2.87
C ALA A 188 11.99 -17.71 2.41
N ALA A 189 11.48 -17.74 1.18
CA ALA A 189 10.85 -18.90 0.58
C ALA A 189 11.84 -20.06 0.38
N HIS A 190 13.04 -19.80 -0.14
CA HIS A 190 14.09 -20.80 -0.31
C HIS A 190 14.50 -21.47 1.02
N GLN A 191 14.48 -20.74 2.14
CA GLN A 191 14.75 -21.32 3.46
C GLN A 191 13.72 -22.36 3.88
N MET A 192 12.54 -22.39 3.25
CA MET A 192 11.48 -23.36 3.53
C MET A 192 11.57 -24.64 2.69
N GLU A 193 12.42 -24.69 1.67
CA GLU A 193 12.50 -25.82 0.72
C GLU A 193 12.67 -27.18 1.43
N GLY A 194 13.65 -27.27 2.32
CA GLY A 194 13.93 -28.50 3.05
C GLY A 194 12.78 -28.93 3.98
N ARG A 195 12.15 -27.96 4.65
CA ARG A 195 11.04 -28.23 5.56
C ARG A 195 9.77 -28.68 4.83
N LEU A 196 9.48 -28.10 3.68
CA LEU A 196 8.27 -28.36 2.91
C LEU A 196 8.45 -29.48 1.87
N GLY A 197 9.70 -29.92 1.62
CA GLY A 197 10.00 -30.89 0.56
C GLY A 197 9.61 -30.38 -0.81
N MET A 198 9.79 -29.07 -1.07
CA MET A 198 9.45 -28.42 -2.33
C MET A 198 10.64 -27.66 -2.89
N LYS A 199 10.78 -27.61 -4.21
CA LYS A 199 11.65 -26.67 -4.90
C LYS A 199 10.89 -25.39 -5.19
N ILE A 200 11.52 -24.25 -4.89
CA ILE A 200 10.90 -22.95 -4.99
C ILE A 200 11.69 -22.08 -5.97
N ALA A 201 11.01 -21.36 -6.85
CA ALA A 201 11.62 -20.44 -7.81
C ALA A 201 10.96 -19.07 -7.75
N GLY A 202 11.73 -18.01 -7.99
CA GLY A 202 11.19 -16.70 -8.29
C GLY A 202 10.72 -16.64 -9.76
N ALA A 203 9.51 -16.09 -10.01
CA ALA A 203 8.96 -15.90 -11.33
C ALA A 203 8.62 -14.44 -11.56
N SER A 204 9.52 -13.69 -12.21
CA SER A 204 9.31 -12.27 -12.53
C SER A 204 8.42 -12.10 -13.76
N VAL A 205 7.47 -11.18 -13.69
CA VAL A 205 6.52 -10.86 -14.77
C VAL A 205 6.34 -9.35 -14.88
N ARG A 206 6.24 -8.82 -16.09
CA ARG A 206 5.98 -7.40 -16.38
C ARG A 206 4.74 -7.17 -17.23
N SER A 207 4.14 -8.25 -17.73
CA SER A 207 2.97 -8.20 -18.62
C SER A 207 2.01 -9.35 -18.34
N GLY A 208 0.78 -9.24 -18.87
CA GLY A 208 -0.17 -10.35 -18.86
C GLY A 208 0.33 -11.57 -19.63
N ALA A 209 1.11 -11.38 -20.69
CA ALA A 209 1.71 -12.48 -21.46
C ALA A 209 2.74 -13.26 -20.62
N ASP A 210 3.56 -12.55 -19.80
CA ASP A 210 4.50 -13.20 -18.90
C ASP A 210 3.77 -14.01 -17.83
N ILE A 211 2.67 -13.47 -17.27
CA ILE A 211 1.82 -14.18 -16.29
C ILE A 211 1.29 -15.46 -16.91
N ALA A 212 0.75 -15.40 -18.14
CA ALA A 212 0.26 -16.56 -18.84
C ALA A 212 1.36 -17.61 -19.05
N GLY A 213 2.54 -17.19 -19.46
CA GLY A 213 3.71 -18.07 -19.63
C GLY A 213 4.11 -18.79 -18.33
N VAL A 214 4.10 -18.09 -17.20
CA VAL A 214 4.38 -18.70 -15.87
C VAL A 214 3.29 -19.69 -15.47
N ILE A 215 2.01 -19.38 -15.67
CA ILE A 215 0.90 -20.29 -15.38
C ILE A 215 0.99 -21.55 -16.23
N GLU A 216 1.30 -21.43 -17.52
CA GLU A 216 1.50 -22.58 -18.42
C GLU A 216 2.69 -23.46 -17.98
N ALA A 217 3.79 -22.84 -17.54
CA ALA A 217 4.95 -23.56 -17.02
C ALA A 217 4.60 -24.27 -15.70
N ALA A 218 3.87 -23.62 -14.80
CA ALA A 218 3.42 -24.20 -13.54
C ALA A 218 2.50 -25.41 -13.79
N ALA A 219 1.56 -25.31 -14.72
CA ALA A 219 0.68 -26.41 -15.09
C ALA A 219 1.45 -27.65 -15.61
N ARG A 220 2.45 -27.44 -16.49
CA ARG A 220 3.28 -28.54 -17.02
C ARG A 220 4.10 -29.25 -15.94
N ASN A 221 4.55 -28.51 -14.92
CA ASN A 221 5.45 -29.00 -13.89
C ASN A 221 4.71 -29.41 -12.59
N GLY A 222 3.38 -29.31 -12.53
CA GLY A 222 2.61 -29.55 -11.31
C GLY A 222 2.98 -28.59 -10.19
N ALA A 223 3.41 -27.36 -10.51
CA ALA A 223 3.83 -26.37 -9.53
C ALA A 223 2.64 -25.53 -9.05
N GLY A 224 2.68 -25.11 -7.78
CA GLY A 224 1.78 -24.10 -7.26
C GLY A 224 2.37 -22.69 -7.35
N LEU A 225 1.52 -21.68 -7.20
CA LEU A 225 1.94 -20.28 -7.27
C LEU A 225 1.64 -19.54 -5.96
N VAL A 226 2.61 -18.78 -5.49
CA VAL A 226 2.45 -17.74 -4.47
C VAL A 226 2.49 -16.39 -5.17
N VAL A 227 1.40 -15.63 -5.16
CA VAL A 227 1.32 -14.33 -5.81
C VAL A 227 1.59 -13.25 -4.78
N LEU A 228 2.73 -12.55 -4.90
CA LEU A 228 3.09 -11.48 -3.97
C LEU A 228 2.17 -10.26 -4.11
N PRO A 229 1.94 -9.51 -3.01
CA PRO A 229 1.27 -8.22 -3.10
C PRO A 229 2.15 -7.23 -3.87
N ASP A 230 1.58 -6.42 -4.76
CA ASP A 230 2.36 -5.57 -5.67
C ASP A 230 1.82 -4.17 -5.91
N GLY A 231 0.81 -3.76 -5.15
CA GLY A 231 0.27 -2.42 -5.27
C GLY A 231 -0.56 -2.15 -6.52
N GLY A 232 -1.10 -3.19 -7.16
CA GLY A 232 -2.13 -3.06 -8.20
C GLY A 232 -1.86 -3.74 -9.54
N PHE A 233 -0.64 -4.18 -9.85
CA PHE A 233 -0.32 -4.84 -11.13
C PHE A 233 -1.14 -6.13 -11.32
N PHE A 234 -1.11 -7.06 -10.34
CA PHE A 234 -1.91 -8.28 -10.43
C PHE A 234 -3.42 -7.98 -10.31
N GLY A 235 -3.81 -6.93 -9.59
CA GLY A 235 -5.20 -6.47 -9.55
C GLY A 235 -5.71 -6.12 -10.95
N ALA A 236 -4.95 -5.33 -11.70
CA ALA A 236 -5.27 -4.96 -13.08
C ALA A 236 -5.30 -6.16 -14.04
N GLN A 237 -4.58 -7.24 -13.73
CA GLN A 237 -4.53 -8.47 -14.53
C GLN A 237 -5.46 -9.58 -14.00
N SER A 238 -6.22 -9.35 -12.94
CA SER A 238 -7.01 -10.37 -12.24
C SER A 238 -8.07 -11.04 -13.13
N ALA A 239 -8.73 -10.26 -14.00
CA ALA A 239 -9.74 -10.75 -14.93
C ALA A 239 -9.19 -11.78 -15.92
N MET A 240 -7.91 -11.77 -16.22
CA MET A 240 -7.22 -12.77 -17.04
C MET A 240 -6.59 -13.86 -16.20
N THR A 241 -5.91 -13.49 -15.11
CA THR A 241 -5.10 -14.40 -14.30
C THR A 241 -5.95 -15.47 -13.60
N ILE A 242 -7.06 -15.07 -12.96
CA ILE A 242 -7.90 -15.99 -12.17
C ILE A 242 -8.54 -17.08 -13.04
N PRO A 243 -9.22 -16.76 -14.15
CA PRO A 243 -9.77 -17.79 -15.05
C PRO A 243 -8.69 -18.70 -15.64
N LEU A 244 -7.52 -18.15 -15.98
CA LEU A 244 -6.43 -18.94 -16.55
C LEU A 244 -5.87 -19.96 -15.53
N LEU A 245 -5.71 -19.58 -14.26
CA LEU A 245 -5.33 -20.50 -13.18
C LEU A 245 -6.32 -21.67 -13.05
N ALA A 246 -7.62 -21.36 -13.04
CA ALA A 246 -8.66 -22.37 -12.99
C ALA A 246 -8.64 -23.29 -14.23
N GLN A 247 -8.53 -22.71 -15.43
CA GLN A 247 -8.49 -23.45 -16.70
C GLN A 247 -7.28 -24.39 -16.78
N ARG A 248 -6.10 -23.95 -16.28
CA ARG A 248 -4.87 -24.73 -16.27
C ARG A 248 -4.72 -25.60 -15.02
N ARG A 249 -5.70 -25.58 -14.10
CA ARG A 249 -5.70 -26.32 -12.85
C ARG A 249 -4.46 -26.06 -11.99
N VAL A 250 -4.02 -24.81 -11.94
CA VAL A 250 -2.88 -24.39 -11.13
C VAL A 250 -3.37 -23.86 -9.78
N ALA A 251 -2.95 -24.49 -8.69
CA ALA A 251 -3.25 -24.02 -7.35
C ALA A 251 -2.45 -22.75 -7.05
N ALA A 252 -3.12 -21.69 -6.60
CA ALA A 252 -2.46 -20.45 -6.26
C ALA A 252 -2.98 -19.90 -4.93
N ILE A 253 -2.05 -19.30 -4.15
CA ILE A 253 -2.36 -18.52 -2.97
C ILE A 253 -2.00 -17.05 -3.19
N PHE A 254 -2.89 -16.18 -2.73
CA PHE A 254 -2.75 -14.73 -2.86
C PHE A 254 -2.60 -14.08 -1.50
N ALA A 255 -1.96 -12.92 -1.46
CA ALA A 255 -1.79 -12.14 -0.24
C ALA A 255 -3.02 -11.30 0.13
N VAL A 256 -4.03 -11.21 -0.74
CA VAL A 256 -5.18 -10.31 -0.58
C VAL A 256 -6.49 -11.05 -0.84
N ARG A 257 -7.47 -10.90 0.07
CA ARG A 257 -8.81 -11.49 0.01
C ARG A 257 -9.53 -11.28 -1.34
N PHE A 258 -9.34 -10.11 -1.96
CA PHE A 258 -9.94 -9.78 -3.24
C PHE A 258 -9.82 -10.90 -4.28
N TYR A 259 -8.66 -11.57 -4.36
CA TYR A 259 -8.44 -12.60 -5.38
C TYR A 259 -9.25 -13.88 -5.09
N ALA A 260 -9.33 -14.32 -3.84
CA ALA A 260 -10.16 -15.46 -3.46
C ALA A 260 -11.65 -15.15 -3.69
N ALA A 261 -12.10 -13.95 -3.34
CA ALA A 261 -13.48 -13.51 -3.55
C ALA A 261 -13.88 -13.42 -5.04
N ASN A 262 -12.91 -13.26 -5.94
CA ASN A 262 -13.14 -13.20 -7.38
C ASN A 262 -12.78 -14.52 -8.13
N GLY A 263 -12.78 -15.66 -7.41
CA GLY A 263 -12.62 -16.99 -8.01
C GLY A 263 -11.21 -17.59 -7.91
N GLY A 264 -10.25 -16.93 -7.27
CA GLY A 264 -8.96 -17.53 -6.92
C GLY A 264 -9.12 -18.58 -5.84
N LEU A 265 -8.23 -19.59 -5.78
CA LEU A 265 -8.35 -20.71 -4.86
C LEU A 265 -8.35 -20.29 -3.39
N MET A 266 -7.36 -19.52 -2.96
CA MET A 266 -7.22 -19.13 -1.57
C MET A 266 -6.41 -17.85 -1.41
N SER A 267 -6.63 -17.15 -0.31
CA SER A 267 -5.80 -16.04 0.12
C SER A 267 -5.47 -16.11 1.61
N TYR A 268 -4.30 -15.63 1.97
CA TYR A 268 -3.94 -15.42 3.36
C TYR A 268 -3.28 -14.05 3.50
N GLY A 269 -3.94 -13.15 4.21
CA GLY A 269 -3.46 -11.78 4.29
C GLY A 269 -4.15 -10.91 5.32
N ALA A 270 -3.60 -9.71 5.46
CA ALA A 270 -4.16 -8.69 6.33
C ALA A 270 -5.44 -8.08 5.75
N ASP A 271 -6.35 -7.66 6.60
CA ASP A 271 -7.50 -6.84 6.21
C ASP A 271 -7.02 -5.44 5.80
N LEU A 272 -6.88 -5.25 4.48
CA LEU A 272 -6.49 -3.96 3.92
C LEU A 272 -7.51 -2.86 4.20
N THR A 273 -8.79 -3.17 4.24
CA THR A 273 -9.85 -2.20 4.52
C THR A 273 -9.69 -1.63 5.93
N GLN A 274 -9.35 -2.50 6.89
CA GLN A 274 -9.05 -2.07 8.26
C GLN A 274 -7.78 -1.21 8.31
N GLN A 275 -6.72 -1.57 7.57
CA GLN A 275 -5.50 -0.74 7.53
C GLN A 275 -5.76 0.69 7.00
N PHE A 276 -6.67 0.84 6.03
CA PHE A 276 -7.04 2.17 5.54
C PHE A 276 -7.78 2.98 6.60
N ARG A 277 -8.66 2.36 7.41
CA ARG A 277 -9.30 3.01 8.57
C ARG A 277 -8.28 3.39 9.65
N ASP A 278 -7.32 2.52 9.93
CA ASP A 278 -6.24 2.77 10.90
C ASP A 278 -5.34 3.92 10.43
N GLY A 279 -5.01 3.95 9.14
CA GLY A 279 -4.28 5.03 8.49
C GLY A 279 -4.99 6.38 8.61
N ALA A 280 -6.31 6.41 8.50
CA ALA A 280 -7.11 7.60 8.77
C ALA A 280 -6.92 8.12 10.21
N GLY A 281 -6.75 7.22 11.17
CA GLY A 281 -6.43 7.58 12.56
C GLY A 281 -5.07 8.27 12.70
N TYR A 282 -4.07 7.89 11.90
CA TYR A 282 -2.77 8.58 11.90
C TYR A 282 -2.87 9.94 11.21
N VAL A 283 -3.60 10.03 10.10
CA VAL A 283 -3.89 11.30 9.42
C VAL A 283 -4.60 12.27 10.36
N ASP A 284 -5.64 11.84 11.10
CA ASP A 284 -6.34 12.64 12.11
C ASP A 284 -5.36 13.20 13.16
N ARG A 285 -4.50 12.35 13.73
CA ARG A 285 -3.52 12.77 14.75
C ARG A 285 -2.56 13.84 14.22
N ILE A 286 -2.07 13.68 12.98
CA ILE A 286 -1.16 14.63 12.33
C ILE A 286 -1.87 15.95 12.05
N LEU A 287 -3.11 15.92 11.52
CA LEU A 287 -3.90 17.13 11.28
C LEU A 287 -4.23 17.90 12.58
N ARG A 288 -4.25 17.20 13.73
CA ARG A 288 -4.37 17.79 15.07
C ARG A 288 -3.05 18.21 15.69
N GLY A 289 -1.93 18.15 14.93
CA GLY A 289 -0.62 18.64 15.34
C GLY A 289 0.31 17.60 16.00
N ALA A 290 0.00 16.31 15.91
CA ALA A 290 0.93 15.28 16.40
C ALA A 290 2.19 15.24 15.52
N ASP A 291 3.35 15.13 16.17
CA ASP A 291 4.61 14.90 15.47
C ASP A 291 4.63 13.47 14.88
N ILE A 292 4.77 13.37 13.56
CA ILE A 292 4.81 12.09 12.85
C ILE A 292 5.86 11.12 13.41
N ARG A 293 6.98 11.62 13.94
CA ARG A 293 8.07 10.82 14.52
C ARG A 293 7.67 10.11 15.83
N THR A 294 6.57 10.50 16.45
CA THR A 294 6.00 9.85 17.63
C THR A 294 5.02 8.73 17.29
N LEU A 295 4.70 8.55 16.00
CA LEU A 295 3.79 7.55 15.51
C LEU A 295 4.58 6.34 15.01
N PRO A 296 4.61 5.19 15.73
CA PRO A 296 5.36 4.03 15.29
C PRO A 296 4.76 3.42 14.02
N VAL A 297 5.58 2.79 13.20
CA VAL A 297 5.07 1.91 12.14
C VAL A 297 4.46 0.68 12.79
N GLN A 298 3.23 0.37 12.41
CA GLN A 298 2.51 -0.81 12.91
C GLN A 298 2.42 -1.89 11.83
N PHE A 299 2.34 -3.15 12.27
CA PHE A 299 2.01 -4.27 11.40
C PHE A 299 0.55 -4.64 11.57
N ALA A 300 0.00 -5.30 10.56
CA ALA A 300 -1.30 -5.91 10.69
C ALA A 300 -1.29 -6.92 11.85
N SER A 301 -2.25 -6.80 12.75
CA SER A 301 -2.40 -7.69 13.90
C SER A 301 -3.32 -8.87 13.62
N LYS A 302 -4.13 -8.76 12.56
CA LYS A 302 -5.12 -9.78 12.18
C LYS A 302 -4.89 -10.21 10.73
N PHE A 303 -4.80 -11.51 10.54
CA PHE A 303 -4.69 -12.16 9.24
C PHE A 303 -5.87 -13.08 9.03
N GLU A 304 -6.36 -13.14 7.80
CA GLU A 304 -7.51 -13.94 7.41
C GLU A 304 -7.09 -14.96 6.35
N LEU A 305 -7.42 -16.23 6.60
CA LEU A 305 -7.37 -17.27 5.59
C LEU A 305 -8.75 -17.36 4.94
N VAL A 306 -8.81 -17.17 3.62
CA VAL A 306 -10.05 -17.30 2.86
C VAL A 306 -9.85 -18.38 1.81
N ILE A 307 -10.80 -19.31 1.71
CA ILE A 307 -10.79 -20.38 0.71
C ILE A 307 -12.08 -20.32 -0.11
N ASN A 308 -11.92 -20.26 -1.42
CA ASN A 308 -13.04 -20.33 -2.35
C ASN A 308 -13.35 -21.81 -2.66
N MET A 309 -14.49 -22.29 -2.18
CA MET A 309 -14.90 -23.68 -2.30
C MET A 309 -15.23 -24.07 -3.74
N LYS A 310 -15.79 -23.13 -4.55
CA LYS A 310 -16.01 -23.39 -5.98
C LYS A 310 -14.69 -23.57 -6.72
N ALA A 311 -13.69 -22.74 -6.42
CA ALA A 311 -12.37 -22.87 -7.02
C ALA A 311 -11.68 -24.17 -6.57
N ALA A 312 -11.74 -24.55 -5.29
CA ALA A 312 -11.19 -25.81 -4.81
C ALA A 312 -11.83 -27.01 -5.52
N ASN A 313 -13.15 -27.04 -5.63
CA ASN A 313 -13.90 -28.10 -6.35
C ASN A 313 -13.53 -28.15 -7.85
N ALA A 314 -13.42 -27.00 -8.52
CA ALA A 314 -13.03 -26.92 -9.93
C ALA A 314 -11.61 -27.46 -10.18
N LEU A 315 -10.72 -27.30 -9.21
CA LEU A 315 -9.37 -27.85 -9.23
C LEU A 315 -9.32 -29.35 -8.84
N GLY A 316 -10.42 -29.93 -8.37
CA GLY A 316 -10.48 -31.29 -7.85
C GLY A 316 -9.78 -31.46 -6.51
N LEU A 317 -9.69 -30.39 -5.73
CA LEU A 317 -9.03 -30.40 -4.43
C LEU A 317 -10.02 -30.61 -3.28
N THR A 318 -9.67 -31.49 -2.38
CA THR A 318 -10.38 -31.64 -1.08
C THR A 318 -9.70 -30.75 -0.05
N VAL A 319 -10.43 -29.79 0.51
CA VAL A 319 -9.89 -28.90 1.54
C VAL A 319 -9.66 -29.69 2.82
N PRO A 320 -8.42 -29.73 3.36
CA PRO A 320 -8.12 -30.46 4.59
C PRO A 320 -8.89 -29.92 5.79
N SER A 321 -9.26 -30.79 6.73
CA SER A 321 -10.06 -30.44 7.93
C SER A 321 -9.42 -29.31 8.75
N ARG A 322 -8.09 -29.25 8.82
CA ARG A 322 -7.37 -28.19 9.49
C ARG A 322 -7.66 -26.82 8.84
N LEU A 323 -7.60 -26.74 7.51
CA LEU A 323 -7.87 -25.49 6.79
C LEU A 323 -9.34 -25.10 6.87
N LEU A 324 -10.28 -26.08 6.89
CA LEU A 324 -11.70 -25.81 7.09
C LEU A 324 -12.00 -25.15 8.45
N MET A 325 -11.22 -25.48 9.49
CA MET A 325 -11.40 -24.89 10.83
C MET A 325 -10.80 -23.48 10.95
N GLU A 326 -9.77 -23.17 10.17
CA GLU A 326 -9.03 -21.91 10.25
C GLU A 326 -9.54 -20.86 9.23
N ALA A 327 -10.18 -21.31 8.14
CA ALA A 327 -10.52 -20.45 7.02
C ALA A 327 -11.96 -19.94 7.06
N GLU A 328 -12.14 -18.74 6.57
CA GLU A 328 -13.42 -18.31 6.06
C GLU A 328 -13.67 -19.00 4.71
N LEU A 329 -14.76 -19.71 4.60
CA LEU A 329 -15.16 -20.41 3.38
C LEU A 329 -16.11 -19.53 2.57
N ILE A 330 -15.81 -19.32 1.30
CA ILE A 330 -16.64 -18.54 0.37
C ILE A 330 -16.96 -19.37 -0.87
N GLU A 331 -18.02 -18.97 -1.60
CA GLU A 331 -18.50 -19.62 -2.81
C GLU A 331 -18.41 -18.71 -4.05
#